data_80e0f396a2c94178def1ef8af13cfedc
#
_entry.id   80e0f396a2c94178def1ef8af13cfedc
#
_cell.length_a   1.000
_cell.length_b   1.000
_cell.length_c   1.000
_cell.angle_alpha   90.00
_cell.angle_beta   90.00
_cell.angle_gamma   90.00
#
_symmetry.space_group_name_H-M   'P 1'
#
loop_
_entity.id
_entity.type
_entity.pdbx_description
1 polymer ?
#
loop_
_entity_poly.entity_id
_entity_poly.type
_entity_poly.pdbx_seq_one_letter_code
_entity_poly.pdbx_strand_id
1 'polypeptide(L)'
;MKRRASLLFGLGVLVSLSMSVPTYAATDNTQSIPQTQEAQQNEEGTEISSYKISEKTADGQWQLQDQNGNVVTGHNGFYIMGEYCYYVDAKGYICTGFVDAAADETTGKVNVYLASGKPADSVAAGTYYASKDGDTPEKGLGNIQKSSWVKDNTVWRYLDENGRAVDTKEKAGWQNIQKTWYALKTDGTVDESVNGWANVGDIWFNSTKGVGTIKTGWQNVADKTWLYLKDDGTADKTKNGMQNINDKVYFLKDGVAQSGK
;
A
#
# COMPACT_ATOMS: atom_id res chain seq x y z
N MET A 1 4.98 55.91 -9.37
CA MET A 1 5.40 55.44 -8.03
C MET A 1 5.03 53.96 -7.89
N LYS A 2 6.01 53.07 -7.98
CA LYS A 2 5.83 51.59 -7.86
C LYS A 2 6.07 51.21 -6.41
N ARG A 3 5.08 50.60 -5.73
CA ARG A 3 5.26 49.96 -4.41
C ARG A 3 5.51 48.48 -4.61
N ARG A 4 6.65 48.01 -4.12
CA ARG A 4 7.04 46.62 -3.99
C ARG A 4 6.40 46.07 -2.74
N ALA A 5 5.72 44.92 -2.83
CA ALA A 5 5.30 44.14 -1.69
C ALA A 5 6.31 43.02 -1.41
N SER A 6 6.86 43.01 -0.22
CA SER A 6 7.75 41.95 0.27
C SER A 6 6.92 40.80 0.81
N LEU A 7 7.19 39.59 0.34
CA LEU A 7 6.64 38.35 0.93
C LEU A 7 7.59 37.89 2.04
N LEU A 8 7.07 37.81 3.26
CA LEU A 8 7.73 37.11 4.37
C LEU A 8 7.42 35.62 4.28
N PHE A 9 8.47 34.82 4.23
CA PHE A 9 8.39 33.37 4.42
C PHE A 9 8.37 33.07 5.94
N GLY A 10 7.26 32.53 6.41
CA GLY A 10 7.14 31.98 7.74
C GLY A 10 7.70 30.54 7.79
N LEU A 11 8.73 30.33 8.57
CA LEU A 11 9.34 29.03 8.85
C LEU A 11 8.44 28.27 9.85
N GLY A 12 7.66 27.32 9.37
CA GLY A 12 6.90 26.41 10.22
C GLY A 12 7.77 25.24 10.67
N VAL A 13 8.04 25.16 11.96
CA VAL A 13 8.73 24.04 12.61
C VAL A 13 7.74 22.88 12.72
N LEU A 14 7.95 21.81 11.94
CA LEU A 14 7.26 20.53 12.08
C LEU A 14 7.93 19.73 13.21
N VAL A 15 7.26 19.58 14.33
CA VAL A 15 7.62 18.65 15.40
C VAL A 15 7.15 17.27 14.98
N SER A 16 8.07 16.39 14.60
CA SER A 16 7.79 14.98 14.35
C SER A 16 7.75 14.20 15.65
N LEU A 17 6.57 13.72 16.05
CA LEU A 17 6.45 12.69 17.08
C LEU A 17 6.92 11.35 16.51
N SER A 18 8.09 10.89 16.94
CA SER A 18 8.58 9.55 16.66
C SER A 18 7.89 8.54 17.58
N MET A 19 6.97 7.74 17.05
CA MET A 19 6.53 6.49 17.71
C MET A 19 7.55 5.41 17.36
N SER A 20 8.27 4.93 18.38
CA SER A 20 9.17 3.79 18.29
C SER A 20 8.36 2.50 18.13
N VAL A 21 8.45 1.89 16.96
CA VAL A 21 8.01 0.50 16.71
C VAL A 21 9.22 -0.40 16.99
N PRO A 22 9.06 -1.56 17.65
CA PRO A 22 10.20 -2.44 17.91
C PRO A 22 10.75 -3.00 16.60
N THR A 23 12.01 -2.73 16.35
CA THR A 23 12.80 -3.23 15.24
C THR A 23 13.08 -4.72 15.44
N TYR A 24 12.50 -5.57 14.61
CA TYR A 24 13.08 -6.87 14.30
C TYR A 24 14.13 -6.65 13.22
N ALA A 25 15.38 -6.84 13.58
CA ALA A 25 16.50 -6.77 12.67
C ALA A 25 16.49 -8.01 11.75
N ALA A 26 15.94 -7.84 10.56
CA ALA A 26 16.28 -8.67 9.43
C ALA A 26 17.29 -7.88 8.61
N THR A 27 18.55 -8.33 8.64
CA THR A 27 19.58 -7.85 7.71
C THR A 27 19.27 -8.40 6.34
N ASP A 28 18.43 -7.72 5.59
CA ASP A 28 18.28 -7.96 4.17
C ASP A 28 18.56 -6.65 3.43
N ASN A 29 19.61 -6.67 2.61
CA ASN A 29 20.13 -5.54 1.86
C ASN A 29 19.25 -5.30 0.63
N THR A 30 17.96 -4.96 0.86
CA THR A 30 16.98 -4.66 -0.18
C THR A 30 17.07 -3.19 -0.55
N GLN A 31 17.68 -2.91 -1.69
CA GLN A 31 17.63 -1.59 -2.31
C GLN A 31 16.19 -1.29 -2.74
N SER A 32 15.67 -0.15 -2.29
CA SER A 32 14.36 0.37 -2.69
C SER A 32 14.36 0.78 -4.17
N ILE A 33 13.22 0.61 -4.86
CA ILE A 33 13.03 1.23 -6.18
C ILE A 33 13.18 2.74 -6.00
N PRO A 34 14.17 3.39 -6.66
CA PRO A 34 14.39 4.82 -6.50
C PRO A 34 13.14 5.61 -6.91
N GLN A 35 12.73 6.55 -6.09
CA GLN A 35 11.77 7.58 -6.50
C GLN A 35 12.55 8.82 -6.85
N THR A 36 12.41 9.26 -8.09
CA THR A 36 12.85 10.54 -8.64
C THR A 36 14.32 10.89 -8.37
N GLN A 37 15.18 10.58 -9.33
CA GLN A 37 16.34 11.42 -9.57
C GLN A 37 16.03 12.28 -10.79
N GLU A 38 16.12 13.60 -10.61
CA GLU A 38 16.07 14.56 -11.70
C GLU A 38 17.07 14.16 -12.78
N ALA A 39 16.67 14.31 -14.05
CA ALA A 39 17.54 14.09 -15.19
C ALA A 39 18.80 14.97 -15.05
N GLN A 40 19.93 14.37 -14.65
CA GLN A 40 21.20 15.04 -14.65
C GLN A 40 21.59 15.30 -16.12
N GLN A 41 21.63 16.56 -16.52
CA GLN A 41 22.23 16.98 -17.77
C GLN A 41 23.73 16.67 -17.71
N ASN A 42 24.21 15.83 -18.61
CA ASN A 42 25.64 15.66 -18.80
C ASN A 42 26.20 16.89 -19.54
N GLU A 43 27.30 17.44 -19.03
CA GLU A 43 28.00 18.60 -19.57
C GLU A 43 28.62 18.41 -20.98
N GLU A 44 28.49 17.23 -21.57
CA GLU A 44 28.96 16.94 -22.94
C GLU A 44 27.76 16.75 -23.87
N GLY A 45 27.15 17.77 -24.37
CA GLY A 45 26.24 17.93 -25.51
C GLY A 45 25.79 16.74 -26.37
N THR A 46 25.86 15.51 -25.84
CA THR A 46 25.37 14.30 -26.47
C THR A 46 23.87 14.17 -26.15
N GLU A 47 23.02 14.22 -27.17
CA GLU A 47 21.59 13.96 -27.04
C GLU A 47 21.39 12.64 -26.29
N ILE A 48 20.85 12.74 -25.08
CA ILE A 48 20.53 11.57 -24.27
C ILE A 48 19.31 10.93 -24.93
N SER A 49 19.50 9.75 -25.52
CA SER A 49 18.41 8.92 -26.01
C SER A 49 17.38 8.75 -24.86
N SER A 50 16.16 9.25 -25.04
CA SER A 50 15.12 9.13 -24.05
C SER A 50 14.02 8.22 -24.54
N TYR A 51 13.61 7.27 -23.69
CA TYR A 51 12.43 6.45 -23.94
C TYR A 51 11.16 7.28 -23.75
N LYS A 52 10.13 6.93 -24.48
CA LYS A 52 8.78 7.49 -24.35
C LYS A 52 7.76 6.38 -24.35
N ILE A 53 6.59 6.67 -23.82
CA ILE A 53 5.45 5.77 -23.92
C ILE A 53 4.70 6.09 -25.22
N SER A 54 4.33 5.05 -25.98
CA SER A 54 3.59 5.17 -27.23
C SER A 54 2.18 5.72 -26.99
N GLU A 55 1.49 6.08 -28.06
CA GLU A 55 0.03 6.09 -28.08
C GLU A 55 -0.50 4.67 -27.90
N LYS A 56 -1.77 4.55 -27.55
CA LYS A 56 -2.44 3.26 -27.38
C LYS A 56 -2.47 2.50 -28.70
N THR A 57 -1.96 1.29 -28.69
CA THR A 57 -1.96 0.42 -29.88
C THR A 57 -3.37 -0.02 -30.26
N ALA A 58 -3.56 -0.59 -31.47
CA ALA A 58 -4.86 -1.05 -31.96
C ALA A 58 -5.49 -2.14 -31.06
N ASP A 59 -4.67 -2.95 -30.40
CA ASP A 59 -5.06 -3.97 -29.41
C ASP A 59 -5.19 -3.40 -27.98
N GLY A 60 -5.13 -2.08 -27.85
CA GLY A 60 -5.45 -1.39 -26.60
C GLY A 60 -4.34 -1.35 -25.58
N GLN A 61 -3.10 -1.63 -25.99
CA GLN A 61 -1.93 -1.69 -25.11
C GLN A 61 -1.04 -0.43 -25.23
N TRP A 62 -0.12 -0.25 -24.29
CA TRP A 62 0.88 0.81 -24.31
C TRP A 62 2.27 0.19 -24.43
N GLN A 63 3.16 0.83 -25.20
CA GLN A 63 4.49 0.33 -25.45
C GLN A 63 5.55 1.35 -25.08
N LEU A 64 6.70 0.84 -24.61
CA LEU A 64 7.90 1.64 -24.48
C LEU A 64 8.58 1.78 -25.84
N GLN A 65 8.89 3.01 -26.25
CA GLN A 65 9.56 3.33 -27.51
C GLN A 65 10.83 4.12 -27.27
N ASP A 66 11.79 3.95 -28.17
CA ASP A 66 12.96 4.83 -28.27
C ASP A 66 12.58 6.19 -28.89
N GLN A 67 13.56 7.09 -29.00
CA GLN A 67 13.36 8.41 -29.62
C GLN A 67 12.91 8.36 -31.08
N ASN A 68 13.23 7.28 -31.79
CA ASN A 68 12.87 7.08 -33.21
C ASN A 68 11.47 6.45 -33.37
N GLY A 69 10.82 6.09 -32.27
CA GLY A 69 9.52 5.45 -32.28
C GLY A 69 9.58 3.92 -32.41
N ASN A 70 10.78 3.32 -32.35
CA ASN A 70 10.90 1.86 -32.34
C ASN A 70 10.54 1.32 -30.97
N VAL A 71 9.82 0.20 -30.93
CA VAL A 71 9.49 -0.50 -29.68
C VAL A 71 10.75 -1.06 -29.05
N VAL A 72 10.94 -0.78 -27.76
CA VAL A 72 12.07 -1.31 -26.98
C VAL A 72 11.75 -2.75 -26.60
N THR A 73 12.43 -3.69 -27.23
CA THR A 73 12.21 -5.13 -27.04
C THR A 73 13.47 -5.84 -26.50
N GLY A 74 13.30 -7.05 -25.97
CA GLY A 74 14.39 -7.89 -25.50
C GLY A 74 14.88 -7.58 -24.08
N HIS A 75 14.35 -6.53 -23.45
CA HIS A 75 14.71 -6.15 -22.10
C HIS A 75 13.45 -5.98 -21.26
N ASN A 76 13.16 -6.96 -20.42
CA ASN A 76 12.14 -6.83 -19.39
C ASN A 76 12.74 -6.18 -18.15
N GLY A 77 11.97 -5.31 -17.49
CA GLY A 77 12.46 -4.61 -16.31
C GLY A 77 11.59 -3.43 -15.92
N PHE A 78 12.08 -2.70 -14.93
CA PHE A 78 11.43 -1.48 -14.46
C PHE A 78 11.99 -0.27 -15.17
N TYR A 79 11.12 0.67 -15.55
CA TYR A 79 11.48 1.92 -16.22
C TYR A 79 10.92 3.10 -15.45
N ILE A 80 11.81 3.99 -14.99
CA ILE A 80 11.44 5.23 -14.29
C ILE A 80 11.24 6.32 -15.34
N MET A 81 9.99 6.78 -15.46
CA MET A 81 9.55 7.78 -16.42
C MET A 81 8.90 8.94 -15.67
N GLY A 82 9.66 10.01 -15.40
CA GLY A 82 9.21 11.09 -14.52
C GLY A 82 8.95 10.60 -13.09
N GLU A 83 7.76 10.82 -12.60
CA GLU A 83 7.35 10.38 -11.25
C GLU A 83 6.81 8.96 -11.18
N TYR A 84 6.67 8.26 -12.31
CA TYR A 84 6.12 6.92 -12.40
C TYR A 84 7.20 5.87 -12.65
N CYS A 85 6.95 4.66 -12.18
CA CYS A 85 7.77 3.49 -12.42
C CYS A 85 6.90 2.39 -13.03
N TYR A 86 7.27 1.90 -14.21
CA TYR A 86 6.52 0.88 -14.97
C TYR A 86 7.34 -0.39 -15.09
N TYR A 87 6.66 -1.55 -15.05
CA TYR A 87 7.26 -2.78 -15.51
C TYR A 87 6.91 -2.99 -16.97
N VAL A 88 7.96 -3.19 -17.77
CA VAL A 88 7.85 -3.43 -19.22
C VAL A 88 8.28 -4.85 -19.52
N ASP A 89 7.48 -5.59 -20.28
CA ASP A 89 7.80 -6.97 -20.66
C ASP A 89 8.84 -7.04 -21.81
N ALA A 90 9.29 -8.24 -22.10
CA ALA A 90 10.28 -8.45 -23.16
C ALA A 90 9.81 -8.06 -24.58
N LYS A 91 8.50 -7.85 -24.79
CA LYS A 91 7.92 -7.37 -26.04
C LYS A 91 7.77 -5.86 -26.07
N GLY A 92 8.14 -5.18 -24.99
CA GLY A 92 8.06 -3.73 -24.86
C GLY A 92 6.69 -3.21 -24.38
N TYR A 93 5.79 -4.07 -23.91
CA TYR A 93 4.49 -3.63 -23.39
C TYR A 93 4.57 -3.21 -21.92
N ILE A 94 3.87 -2.11 -21.58
CA ILE A 94 3.65 -1.71 -20.20
C ILE A 94 2.64 -2.65 -19.58
N CYS A 95 3.06 -3.34 -18.51
CA CYS A 95 2.23 -4.29 -17.81
C CYS A 95 1.27 -3.61 -16.82
N THR A 96 0.14 -4.26 -16.56
CA THR A 96 -0.82 -3.89 -15.52
C THR A 96 -1.26 -5.11 -14.71
N GLY A 97 -1.66 -4.91 -13.46
CA GLY A 97 -2.01 -5.99 -12.55
C GLY A 97 -0.78 -6.59 -11.89
N PHE A 98 -0.89 -7.82 -11.40
CA PHE A 98 0.26 -8.54 -10.86
C PHE A 98 1.22 -8.95 -11.96
N VAL A 99 2.49 -8.63 -11.77
CA VAL A 99 3.58 -8.97 -12.69
C VAL A 99 4.66 -9.74 -11.93
N ASP A 100 5.12 -10.83 -12.49
CA ASP A 100 6.23 -11.59 -11.94
C ASP A 100 7.52 -11.11 -12.62
N ALA A 101 8.25 -10.26 -11.90
CA ALA A 101 9.53 -9.74 -12.35
C ALA A 101 10.63 -10.79 -12.11
N ALA A 102 11.04 -11.44 -13.20
CA ALA A 102 12.11 -12.43 -13.16
C ALA A 102 13.47 -11.75 -13.09
N ALA A 103 14.38 -12.36 -12.32
CA ALA A 103 15.76 -11.91 -12.26
C ALA A 103 16.48 -12.14 -13.59
N ASP A 104 17.37 -11.23 -13.94
CA ASP A 104 18.40 -11.44 -14.94
C ASP A 104 19.33 -12.58 -14.49
N GLU A 105 19.63 -13.52 -15.37
CA GLU A 105 20.39 -14.73 -15.04
C GLU A 105 21.82 -14.43 -14.56
N THR A 106 22.38 -13.30 -15.00
CA THR A 106 23.76 -12.92 -14.66
C THR A 106 23.85 -12.23 -13.31
N THR A 107 22.90 -11.34 -13.03
CA THR A 107 22.91 -10.48 -11.84
C THR A 107 22.10 -11.06 -10.68
N GLY A 108 21.17 -11.97 -10.96
CA GLY A 108 20.20 -12.48 -9.99
C GLY A 108 19.18 -11.44 -9.53
N LYS A 109 19.09 -10.29 -10.22
CA LYS A 109 18.20 -9.16 -9.88
C LYS A 109 17.43 -8.68 -11.12
N VAL A 110 16.39 -7.91 -10.90
CA VAL A 110 15.61 -7.26 -11.96
C VAL A 110 16.20 -5.89 -12.24
N ASN A 111 16.47 -5.62 -13.51
CA ASN A 111 17.06 -4.34 -13.92
C ASN A 111 16.06 -3.19 -13.80
N VAL A 112 16.57 -2.02 -13.42
CA VAL A 112 15.85 -0.75 -13.39
C VAL A 112 16.55 0.23 -14.34
N TYR A 113 15.79 0.88 -15.20
CA TYR A 113 16.28 1.83 -16.19
C TYR A 113 15.68 3.22 -15.98
N LEU A 114 16.46 4.25 -16.27
CA LEU A 114 15.95 5.62 -16.39
C LEU A 114 15.29 5.83 -17.75
N ALA A 115 14.51 6.91 -17.89
CA ALA A 115 13.94 7.34 -19.16
C ALA A 115 15.01 7.53 -20.27
N SER A 116 16.24 7.83 -19.89
CA SER A 116 17.38 7.91 -20.81
C SER A 116 17.85 6.56 -21.36
N GLY A 117 17.28 5.44 -20.89
CA GLY A 117 17.74 4.10 -21.21
C GLY A 117 18.98 3.65 -20.45
N LYS A 118 19.54 4.49 -19.58
CA LYS A 118 20.67 4.13 -18.72
C LYS A 118 20.20 3.23 -17.58
N PRO A 119 20.96 2.19 -17.20
CA PRO A 119 20.71 1.46 -15.97
C PRO A 119 20.76 2.42 -14.78
N ALA A 120 19.74 2.34 -13.92
CA ALA A 120 19.67 3.14 -12.69
C ALA A 120 20.10 2.30 -11.48
N ASP A 121 19.44 1.15 -11.32
CA ASP A 121 19.63 0.27 -10.18
C ASP A 121 19.13 -1.14 -10.54
N SER A 122 18.96 -1.97 -9.51
CA SER A 122 18.35 -3.28 -9.64
C SER A 122 17.55 -3.60 -8.39
N VAL A 123 16.47 -4.35 -8.53
CA VAL A 123 15.60 -4.76 -7.43
C VAL A 123 15.51 -6.27 -7.33
N ALA A 124 15.02 -6.79 -6.21
CA ALA A 124 14.81 -8.21 -6.03
C ALA A 124 13.78 -8.76 -7.03
N ALA A 125 13.96 -9.98 -7.49
CA ALA A 125 12.93 -10.68 -8.23
C ALA A 125 11.71 -10.97 -7.33
N GLY A 126 10.55 -11.07 -7.93
CA GLY A 126 9.30 -11.34 -7.23
C GLY A 126 8.08 -10.80 -7.93
N THR A 127 6.96 -10.92 -7.25
CA THR A 127 5.68 -10.39 -7.75
C THR A 127 5.51 -8.93 -7.32
N TYR A 128 5.15 -8.08 -8.28
CA TYR A 128 4.87 -6.66 -8.11
C TYR A 128 3.44 -6.37 -8.57
N TYR A 129 2.92 -5.19 -8.27
CA TYR A 129 1.61 -4.76 -8.78
C TYR A 129 1.72 -3.45 -9.53
N ALA A 130 1.41 -3.50 -10.79
CA ALA A 130 1.28 -2.37 -11.69
C ALA A 130 -0.18 -1.91 -11.72
N SER A 131 -0.44 -0.65 -11.41
CA SER A 131 -1.78 -0.11 -11.24
C SER A 131 -2.66 -0.38 -12.46
N LYS A 132 -3.91 -0.73 -12.21
CA LYS A 132 -4.98 -0.77 -13.21
C LYS A 132 -5.79 0.53 -13.23
N ASP A 133 -5.50 1.45 -12.30
CA ASP A 133 -6.15 2.74 -12.19
C ASP A 133 -5.48 3.76 -13.11
N GLY A 134 -6.27 4.65 -13.66
CA GLY A 134 -5.85 5.62 -14.65
C GLY A 134 -6.22 5.21 -16.08
N ASP A 135 -6.47 6.21 -16.93
CA ASP A 135 -6.83 5.99 -18.33
C ASP A 135 -5.61 5.82 -19.23
N THR A 136 -4.49 6.39 -18.81
CA THR A 136 -3.21 6.40 -19.53
C THR A 136 -2.05 6.22 -18.56
N PRO A 137 -0.86 5.81 -19.04
CA PRO A 137 0.34 5.73 -18.19
C PRO A 137 0.67 7.05 -17.48
N GLU A 138 0.55 8.20 -18.15
CA GLU A 138 0.81 9.52 -17.57
C GLU A 138 -0.20 9.91 -16.48
N LYS A 139 -1.29 9.13 -16.33
CA LYS A 139 -2.29 9.25 -15.26
C LYS A 139 -2.22 8.10 -14.25
N GLY A 140 -1.14 7.34 -14.25
CA GLY A 140 -0.84 6.30 -13.27
C GLY A 140 -1.18 4.88 -13.70
N LEU A 141 -1.77 4.62 -14.89
CA LEU A 141 -1.95 3.28 -15.39
C LEU A 141 -0.58 2.58 -15.52
N GLY A 142 -0.44 1.39 -14.99
CA GLY A 142 0.82 0.63 -15.03
C GLY A 142 1.86 1.07 -13.99
N ASN A 143 1.62 2.14 -13.22
CA ASN A 143 2.55 2.56 -12.17
C ASN A 143 2.68 1.51 -11.07
N ILE A 144 3.90 1.18 -10.68
CA ILE A 144 4.17 0.22 -9.60
C ILE A 144 3.71 0.80 -8.26
N GLN A 145 2.79 0.09 -7.62
CA GLN A 145 2.28 0.42 -6.30
C GLN A 145 3.21 -0.11 -5.21
N LYS A 146 3.25 0.55 -4.05
CA LYS A 146 4.06 0.14 -2.90
C LYS A 146 3.47 0.57 -1.58
N SER A 147 3.95 -0.03 -0.48
CA SER A 147 3.49 0.25 0.90
C SER A 147 1.96 0.23 1.03
N SER A 148 1.28 -0.66 0.34
CA SER A 148 -0.17 -0.65 0.23
C SER A 148 -0.76 -2.05 0.09
N TRP A 149 -2.03 -2.18 0.43
CA TRP A 149 -2.83 -3.34 0.10
C TRP A 149 -3.46 -3.18 -1.28
N VAL A 150 -3.34 -4.20 -2.09
CA VAL A 150 -4.00 -4.28 -3.40
C VAL A 150 -4.87 -5.53 -3.47
N LYS A 151 -5.98 -5.41 -4.20
CA LYS A 151 -6.89 -6.52 -4.43
C LYS A 151 -6.97 -6.80 -5.91
N ASP A 152 -6.69 -8.04 -6.29
CA ASP A 152 -6.96 -8.52 -7.64
C ASP A 152 -7.96 -9.68 -7.55
N ASN A 153 -9.11 -9.48 -8.16
CA ASN A 153 -10.26 -10.36 -7.99
C ASN A 153 -10.65 -10.53 -6.50
N THR A 154 -10.42 -11.70 -5.93
CA THR A 154 -10.76 -12.03 -4.53
C THR A 154 -9.57 -12.03 -3.57
N VAL A 155 -8.34 -11.84 -4.09
CA VAL A 155 -7.10 -11.99 -3.32
C VAL A 155 -6.55 -10.63 -2.91
N TRP A 156 -6.32 -10.45 -1.61
CA TRP A 156 -5.58 -9.32 -1.08
C TRP A 156 -4.09 -9.65 -0.96
N ARG A 157 -3.23 -8.73 -1.39
CA ARG A 157 -1.78 -8.80 -1.21
C ARG A 157 -1.26 -7.48 -0.66
N TYR A 158 -0.34 -7.57 0.30
CA TYR A 158 0.39 -6.41 0.78
C TYR A 158 1.65 -6.22 -0.05
N LEU A 159 1.88 -4.99 -0.47
CA LEU A 159 3.11 -4.58 -1.17
C LEU A 159 4.02 -3.89 -0.16
N ASP A 160 5.27 -4.31 -0.09
CA ASP A 160 6.27 -3.71 0.78
C ASP A 160 6.70 -2.30 0.29
N GLU A 161 7.65 -1.69 0.94
CA GLU A 161 8.17 -0.37 0.59
C GLU A 161 8.87 -0.33 -0.78
N ASN A 162 9.26 -1.48 -1.31
CA ASN A 162 9.86 -1.66 -2.61
C ASN A 162 8.84 -2.01 -3.70
N GLY A 163 7.57 -2.21 -3.33
CA GLY A 163 6.49 -2.60 -4.24
C GLY A 163 6.37 -4.10 -4.48
N ARG A 164 7.20 -4.93 -3.82
CA ARG A 164 7.15 -6.39 -3.93
C ARG A 164 6.03 -6.95 -3.04
N ALA A 165 5.25 -7.88 -3.58
CA ALA A 165 4.21 -8.56 -2.81
C ALA A 165 4.84 -9.44 -1.71
N VAL A 166 4.43 -9.19 -0.47
CA VAL A 166 4.78 -10.01 0.68
C VAL A 166 4.01 -11.34 0.62
N ASP A 167 4.61 -12.42 1.12
CA ASP A 167 3.94 -13.72 1.20
C ASP A 167 2.63 -13.55 1.99
N THR A 168 1.52 -13.98 1.39
CA THR A 168 0.18 -13.86 2.00
C THR A 168 0.08 -14.59 3.34
N LYS A 169 0.90 -15.62 3.57
CA LYS A 169 0.96 -16.34 4.86
C LYS A 169 1.39 -15.44 6.01
N GLU A 170 2.28 -14.48 5.76
CA GLU A 170 2.74 -13.52 6.78
C GLU A 170 1.66 -12.50 7.16
N LYS A 171 0.65 -12.36 6.33
CA LYS A 171 -0.47 -11.42 6.49
C LYS A 171 -1.80 -12.12 6.76
N ALA A 172 -1.79 -13.42 7.09
CA ALA A 172 -3.00 -14.13 7.47
C ALA A 172 -3.55 -13.62 8.83
N GLY A 173 -4.86 -13.77 9.01
CA GLY A 173 -5.57 -13.25 10.17
C GLY A 173 -6.21 -11.89 9.95
N TRP A 174 -6.46 -11.15 11.03
CA TRP A 174 -7.12 -9.86 10.95
C TRP A 174 -6.19 -8.75 10.43
N GLN A 175 -6.61 -8.10 9.36
CA GLN A 175 -5.90 -6.97 8.76
C GLN A 175 -6.85 -5.77 8.61
N ASN A 176 -6.38 -4.59 9.01
CA ASN A 176 -7.11 -3.35 8.74
C ASN A 176 -6.66 -2.78 7.39
N ILE A 177 -7.57 -2.83 6.41
CA ILE A 177 -7.33 -2.39 5.03
C ILE A 177 -8.32 -1.27 4.73
N GLN A 178 -7.81 -0.07 4.47
CA GLN A 178 -8.65 1.10 4.16
C GLN A 178 -9.78 1.31 5.20
N LYS A 179 -9.42 1.23 6.49
CA LYS A 179 -10.33 1.38 7.65
C LYS A 179 -11.39 0.26 7.80
N THR A 180 -11.27 -0.82 7.05
CA THR A 180 -12.13 -2.00 7.19
C THR A 180 -11.30 -3.20 7.66
N TRP A 181 -11.79 -3.94 8.64
CA TRP A 181 -11.14 -5.16 9.11
C TRP A 181 -11.51 -6.34 8.23
N TYR A 182 -10.52 -7.11 7.80
CA TYR A 182 -10.70 -8.35 7.04
C TYR A 182 -9.98 -9.50 7.74
N ALA A 183 -10.67 -10.62 7.90
CA ALA A 183 -10.03 -11.87 8.28
C ALA A 183 -9.48 -12.53 7.02
N LEU A 184 -8.17 -12.55 6.85
CA LEU A 184 -7.52 -13.13 5.68
C LEU A 184 -7.02 -14.54 5.96
N LYS A 185 -7.23 -15.45 5.01
CA LYS A 185 -6.59 -16.78 4.95
C LYS A 185 -5.13 -16.64 4.49
N THR A 186 -4.41 -17.74 4.57
CA THR A 186 -3.02 -17.83 4.13
C THR A 186 -2.82 -17.63 2.62
N ASP A 187 -3.87 -17.74 1.82
CA ASP A 187 -3.86 -17.46 0.38
C ASP A 187 -4.25 -16.02 0.03
N GLY A 188 -4.51 -15.18 1.04
CA GLY A 188 -4.91 -13.79 0.89
C GLY A 188 -6.39 -13.57 0.59
N THR A 189 -7.20 -14.63 0.54
CA THR A 189 -8.67 -14.50 0.42
C THR A 189 -9.30 -14.20 1.78
N VAL A 190 -10.47 -13.57 1.77
CA VAL A 190 -11.25 -13.32 3.00
C VAL A 190 -11.80 -14.64 3.53
N ASP A 191 -11.65 -14.89 4.83
CA ASP A 191 -12.23 -16.05 5.48
C ASP A 191 -13.70 -15.79 5.84
N GLU A 192 -14.60 -16.16 4.96
CA GLU A 192 -16.04 -15.96 5.14
C GLU A 192 -16.65 -16.83 6.26
N SER A 193 -15.90 -17.77 6.82
CA SER A 193 -16.37 -18.55 7.97
C SER A 193 -16.32 -17.76 9.28
N VAL A 194 -15.56 -16.67 9.33
CA VAL A 194 -15.38 -15.86 10.54
C VAL A 194 -16.55 -14.91 10.73
N ASN A 195 -17.29 -15.12 11.82
CA ASN A 195 -18.46 -14.32 12.18
C ASN A 195 -18.46 -13.98 13.67
N GLY A 196 -19.15 -12.90 14.04
CA GLY A 196 -19.32 -12.47 15.43
C GLY A 196 -18.26 -11.46 15.87
N TRP A 197 -18.17 -11.28 17.19
CA TRP A 197 -17.28 -10.29 17.78
C TRP A 197 -15.82 -10.75 17.72
N ALA A 198 -14.94 -9.82 17.36
CA ALA A 198 -13.50 -9.99 17.37
C ALA A 198 -12.83 -8.80 18.04
N ASN A 199 -11.64 -9.02 18.58
CA ASN A 199 -10.80 -8.01 19.19
C ASN A 199 -9.37 -8.12 18.63
N VAL A 200 -8.83 -7.00 18.17
CA VAL A 200 -7.43 -6.91 17.75
C VAL A 200 -6.78 -5.73 18.47
N GLY A 201 -5.83 -6.04 19.33
CA GLY A 201 -5.35 -5.09 20.32
C GLY A 201 -6.49 -4.69 21.27
N ASP A 202 -6.80 -3.39 21.34
CA ASP A 202 -7.91 -2.87 22.14
C ASP A 202 -9.17 -2.56 21.28
N ILE A 203 -9.15 -2.86 19.97
CA ILE A 203 -10.23 -2.51 19.04
C ILE A 203 -11.20 -3.68 18.89
N TRP A 204 -12.47 -3.44 19.19
CA TRP A 204 -13.57 -4.39 19.06
C TRP A 204 -14.38 -4.09 17.81
N PHE A 205 -14.74 -5.12 17.08
CA PHE A 205 -15.62 -5.03 15.92
C PHE A 205 -16.46 -6.31 15.77
N ASN A 206 -17.59 -6.18 15.10
CA ASN A 206 -18.44 -7.32 14.78
C ASN A 206 -18.20 -7.74 13.34
N SER A 207 -17.92 -9.02 13.14
CA SER A 207 -17.62 -9.61 11.84
C SER A 207 -18.83 -10.31 11.24
N THR A 208 -18.99 -10.13 9.92
CA THR A 208 -19.91 -10.92 9.09
C THR A 208 -19.14 -11.39 7.86
N LYS A 209 -19.04 -12.68 7.67
CA LYS A 209 -18.31 -13.30 6.55
C LYS A 209 -16.88 -12.76 6.41
N GLY A 210 -16.15 -12.69 7.53
CA GLY A 210 -14.78 -12.23 7.57
C GLY A 210 -14.58 -10.72 7.39
N VAL A 211 -15.64 -9.93 7.34
CA VAL A 211 -15.58 -8.46 7.24
C VAL A 211 -16.02 -7.84 8.56
N GLY A 212 -15.13 -7.18 9.25
CA GLY A 212 -15.34 -6.56 10.54
C GLY A 212 -15.85 -5.13 10.42
N THR A 213 -16.91 -4.82 11.15
CA THR A 213 -17.50 -3.48 11.26
C THR A 213 -17.42 -3.00 12.69
N ILE A 214 -16.85 -1.83 12.92
CA ILE A 214 -16.84 -1.18 14.22
C ILE A 214 -18.29 -0.82 14.61
N LYS A 215 -18.63 -1.16 15.83
CA LYS A 215 -19.90 -0.78 16.47
C LYS A 215 -19.61 0.15 17.62
N THR A 216 -20.52 1.09 17.90
CA THR A 216 -20.36 2.10 18.94
C THR A 216 -21.44 1.96 20.01
N GLY A 217 -21.24 2.61 21.15
CA GLY A 217 -22.16 2.56 22.26
C GLY A 217 -22.12 1.23 23.01
N TRP A 218 -23.23 0.88 23.68
CA TRP A 218 -23.31 -0.36 24.45
C TRP A 218 -23.41 -1.59 23.54
N GLN A 219 -22.46 -2.49 23.69
CA GLN A 219 -22.39 -3.72 22.90
C GLN A 219 -22.17 -4.94 23.82
N ASN A 220 -22.93 -6.01 23.58
CA ASN A 220 -22.66 -7.30 24.18
C ASN A 220 -21.67 -8.06 23.28
N VAL A 221 -20.39 -8.06 23.66
CA VAL A 221 -19.31 -8.60 22.83
C VAL A 221 -19.02 -10.08 23.09
N ALA A 222 -19.50 -10.60 24.24
CA ALA A 222 -19.44 -12.00 24.60
C ALA A 222 -20.56 -12.29 25.58
N ASP A 223 -20.75 -13.58 25.95
CA ASP A 223 -21.77 -13.94 26.94
C ASP A 223 -21.62 -13.11 28.22
N LYS A 224 -22.68 -12.32 28.52
CA LYS A 224 -22.75 -11.39 29.67
C LYS A 224 -21.67 -10.31 29.74
N THR A 225 -20.87 -10.10 28.67
CA THR A 225 -19.83 -9.07 28.63
C THR A 225 -20.32 -7.87 27.84
N TRP A 226 -20.69 -6.81 28.54
CA TRP A 226 -21.11 -5.55 27.95
C TRP A 226 -19.96 -4.53 27.99
N LEU A 227 -19.68 -3.89 26.85
CA LEU A 227 -18.72 -2.80 26.71
C LEU A 227 -19.43 -1.57 26.16
N TYR A 228 -19.00 -0.41 26.61
CA TYR A 228 -19.30 0.82 25.91
C TYR A 228 -18.16 1.14 24.94
N LEU A 229 -18.43 1.05 23.65
CA LEU A 229 -17.44 1.27 22.59
C LEU A 229 -17.50 2.68 22.03
N LYS A 230 -16.33 3.29 21.85
CA LYS A 230 -16.15 4.57 21.14
C LYS A 230 -16.18 4.36 19.63
N ASP A 231 -16.11 5.46 18.87
CA ASP A 231 -16.14 5.45 17.40
C ASP A 231 -14.92 4.74 16.76
N ASP A 232 -13.83 4.62 17.50
CA ASP A 232 -12.64 3.87 17.11
C ASP A 232 -12.68 2.37 17.45
N GLY A 233 -13.79 1.91 18.06
CA GLY A 233 -13.97 0.52 18.49
C GLY A 233 -13.30 0.17 19.83
N THR A 234 -12.64 1.12 20.49
CA THR A 234 -12.05 0.88 21.81
C THR A 234 -13.10 1.04 22.93
N ALA A 235 -12.93 0.32 24.03
CA ALA A 235 -13.78 0.51 25.19
C ALA A 235 -13.57 1.89 25.82
N ASP A 236 -14.67 2.58 26.14
CA ASP A 236 -14.61 3.87 26.83
C ASP A 236 -14.32 3.66 28.33
N LYS A 237 -13.06 3.69 28.68
CA LYS A 237 -12.59 3.49 30.08
C LYS A 237 -13.04 4.60 31.05
N THR A 238 -13.64 5.68 30.54
CA THR A 238 -14.22 6.73 31.42
C THR A 238 -15.60 6.34 31.97
N LYS A 239 -16.24 5.32 31.39
CA LYS A 239 -17.52 4.81 31.86
C LYS A 239 -17.33 3.92 33.08
N ASN A 240 -17.69 4.46 34.25
CA ASN A 240 -17.55 3.78 35.54
C ASN A 240 -18.82 3.91 36.36
N GLY A 241 -18.99 3.04 37.39
CA GLY A 241 -20.12 3.06 38.32
C GLY A 241 -21.39 2.41 37.73
N MET A 242 -22.54 2.78 38.31
CA MET A 242 -23.83 2.20 37.94
C MET A 242 -24.34 2.84 36.63
N GLN A 243 -24.67 1.99 35.67
CA GLN A 243 -25.19 2.37 34.36
C GLN A 243 -26.44 1.55 34.02
N ASN A 244 -27.46 2.21 33.44
CA ASN A 244 -28.61 1.52 32.89
C ASN A 244 -28.36 1.15 31.44
N ILE A 245 -28.50 -0.14 31.12
CA ILE A 245 -28.33 -0.69 29.78
C ILE A 245 -29.52 -1.58 29.50
N ASN A 246 -30.38 -1.19 28.56
CA ASN A 246 -31.57 -1.95 28.18
C ASN A 246 -32.42 -2.33 29.41
N ASP A 247 -32.79 -1.33 30.21
CA ASP A 247 -33.61 -1.43 31.42
C ASP A 247 -33.02 -2.32 32.54
N LYS A 248 -31.76 -2.64 32.47
CA LYS A 248 -31.01 -3.35 33.50
C LYS A 248 -29.88 -2.49 34.02
N VAL A 249 -29.66 -2.52 35.32
CA VAL A 249 -28.57 -1.77 35.95
C VAL A 249 -27.33 -2.66 36.07
N TYR A 250 -26.22 -2.13 35.54
CA TYR A 250 -24.92 -2.77 35.58
C TYR A 250 -23.92 -1.86 36.31
N PHE A 251 -23.00 -2.46 37.06
CA PHE A 251 -21.84 -1.77 37.60
C PHE A 251 -20.68 -1.88 36.60
N LEU A 252 -20.12 -0.76 36.18
CA LEU A 252 -19.01 -0.71 35.24
C LEU A 252 -17.71 -0.39 35.95
N LYS A 253 -16.66 -1.01 35.45
CA LYS A 253 -15.27 -0.64 35.74
C LYS A 253 -14.53 -0.55 34.40
N ASP A 254 -13.94 0.61 34.13
CA ASP A 254 -13.16 0.89 32.92
C ASP A 254 -13.90 0.54 31.62
N GLY A 255 -15.19 0.89 31.55
CA GLY A 255 -16.06 0.66 30.40
C GLY A 255 -16.58 -0.76 30.26
N VAL A 256 -16.24 -1.67 31.17
CA VAL A 256 -16.66 -3.08 31.16
C VAL A 256 -17.70 -3.32 32.25
N ALA A 257 -18.85 -3.88 31.89
CA ALA A 257 -19.85 -4.27 32.87
C ALA A 257 -19.35 -5.49 33.67
N GLN A 258 -19.37 -5.33 34.99
CA GLN A 258 -18.98 -6.40 35.93
C GLN A 258 -20.15 -7.30 36.14
N SER A 259 -19.95 -8.63 36.04
CA SER A 259 -20.95 -9.60 36.46
C SER A 259 -21.07 -9.56 37.97
N GLY A 260 -22.28 -9.21 38.47
CA GLY A 260 -22.57 -9.36 39.89
C GLY A 260 -22.47 -10.85 40.30
N LYS A 261 -21.82 -11.09 41.43
CA LYS A 261 -21.98 -12.34 42.14
C LYS A 261 -23.27 -12.34 42.91
#